data_23714a3123428a2e6a53d5fc80babea8
#
_entry.id   23714a3123428a2e6a53d5fc80babea8
#
_cell.length_a   1.000
_cell.length_b   1.000
_cell.length_c   1.000
_cell.angle_alpha   90.00
_cell.angle_beta   90.00
_cell.angle_gamma   90.00
#
_symmetry.space_group_name_H-M   'P 1'
#
loop_
_entity.id
_entity.type
_entity.pdbx_description
1 polymer ?
#
loop_
_entity_poly.entity_id
_entity_poly.type
_entity_poly.pdbx_seq_one_letter_code
_entity_poly.pdbx_strand_id
1 'polypeptide(L)'
;VPAEELVNRIGLDGDTNSITTRRLLFLLECEWLYNEPAKRAFFDELIANYVTENVTRDSIARFLVNDVIRYYRTISVDFEIKTREGRAKAWAPRRLKLVFSRKMLYFGGIIAAAETAGFDYVGKRAKLSELLQLPPITRLQTVFGDKSLAALELYDHFLSRLNDPEIRQRL
;
A
#
# COMPACT_ATOMS: atom_id res chain seq x y z
N VAL A 1 -5.96 16.44 -6.56
CA VAL A 1 -4.60 16.35 -7.13
C VAL A 1 -4.75 15.80 -8.54
N PRO A 2 -4.26 16.50 -9.57
CA PRO A 2 -4.21 15.99 -10.93
C PRO A 2 -3.38 14.71 -11.02
N ALA A 3 -3.71 13.81 -11.96
CA ALA A 3 -3.00 12.56 -12.16
C ALA A 3 -1.49 12.79 -12.46
N GLU A 4 -1.19 13.80 -13.26
CA GLU A 4 0.18 14.19 -13.60
C GLU A 4 1.05 14.52 -12.37
N GLU A 5 0.48 15.11 -11.33
CA GLU A 5 1.23 15.39 -10.10
C GLU A 5 1.58 14.12 -9.33
N LEU A 6 0.78 13.07 -9.43
CA LEU A 6 1.08 11.79 -8.81
C LEU A 6 2.30 11.12 -9.45
N VAL A 7 2.52 11.34 -10.73
CA VAL A 7 3.65 10.78 -11.51
C VAL A 7 4.88 11.65 -11.38
N ASN A 8 4.76 12.94 -11.72
CA ASN A 8 5.91 13.82 -11.95
C ASN A 8 6.58 14.35 -10.68
N ARG A 9 6.02 14.07 -9.49
CA ARG A 9 6.55 14.56 -8.21
C ARG A 9 7.36 13.54 -7.42
N ILE A 10 7.45 12.30 -7.87
CA ILE A 10 8.13 11.22 -7.13
C ILE A 10 9.59 11.60 -6.82
N GLY A 11 9.89 11.70 -5.52
CA GLY A 11 11.24 12.01 -5.03
C GLY A 11 11.70 13.46 -5.20
N LEU A 12 10.82 14.38 -5.61
CA LEU A 12 11.13 15.81 -5.75
C LEU A 12 10.67 16.60 -4.51
N ASP A 13 11.21 17.81 -4.35
CA ASP A 13 10.90 18.72 -3.22
C ASP A 13 9.39 19.04 -3.08
N GLY A 14 8.66 19.03 -4.18
CA GLY A 14 7.21 19.24 -4.19
C GLY A 14 6.37 17.99 -3.89
N ASP A 15 6.97 16.83 -3.60
CA ASP A 15 6.26 15.58 -3.31
C ASP A 15 5.72 15.58 -1.88
N THR A 16 4.55 16.18 -1.67
CA THR A 16 3.92 16.31 -0.36
C THR A 16 3.39 14.98 0.17
N ASN A 17 3.18 14.88 1.49
CA ASN A 17 2.54 13.71 2.11
C ASN A 17 1.15 13.41 1.53
N SER A 18 0.41 14.42 1.10
CA SER A 18 -0.90 14.24 0.46
C SER A 18 -0.76 13.57 -0.91
N ILE A 19 0.21 13.98 -1.71
CA ILE A 19 0.49 13.40 -3.04
C ILE A 19 0.95 11.96 -2.86
N THR A 20 1.94 11.71 -2.02
CA THR A 20 2.45 10.36 -1.69
C THR A 20 1.32 9.45 -1.20
N THR A 21 0.47 9.91 -0.27
CA THR A 21 -0.64 9.11 0.26
C THR A 21 -1.60 8.69 -0.85
N ARG A 22 -2.02 9.60 -1.73
CA ARG A 22 -2.93 9.28 -2.84
C ARG A 22 -2.32 8.32 -3.84
N ARG A 23 -1.04 8.51 -4.18
CA ARG A 23 -0.27 7.63 -5.05
C ARG A 23 -0.20 6.22 -4.47
N LEU A 24 0.12 6.08 -3.19
CA LEU A 24 0.20 4.77 -2.52
C LEU A 24 -1.16 4.10 -2.36
N LEU A 25 -2.23 4.85 -2.09
CA LEU A 25 -3.59 4.31 -2.10
C LEU A 25 -3.95 3.76 -3.49
N PHE A 26 -3.59 4.48 -4.56
CA PHE A 26 -3.78 4.00 -5.93
C PHE A 26 -2.99 2.72 -6.19
N LEU A 27 -1.72 2.66 -5.85
CA LEU A 27 -0.86 1.50 -6.12
C LEU A 27 -1.20 0.26 -5.27
N LEU A 28 -1.67 0.45 -4.04
CA LEU A 28 -1.82 -0.64 -3.08
C LEU A 28 -3.24 -1.23 -2.99
N GLU A 29 -4.28 -0.43 -3.28
CA GLU A 29 -5.67 -0.82 -3.05
C GLU A 29 -6.68 -0.34 -4.11
N CYS A 30 -6.25 0.32 -5.19
CA CYS A 30 -7.19 0.85 -6.18
C CYS A 30 -7.75 -0.24 -7.09
N GLU A 31 -9.09 -0.30 -7.17
CA GLU A 31 -9.81 -1.06 -8.18
C GLU A 31 -10.41 -0.13 -9.23
N TRP A 32 -10.58 -0.64 -10.44
CA TRP A 32 -11.20 0.12 -11.52
C TRP A 32 -12.73 -0.01 -11.47
N LEU A 33 -13.41 1.09 -11.72
CA LEU A 33 -14.86 1.12 -11.90
C LEU A 33 -15.23 1.32 -13.37
N TYR A 34 -14.36 1.99 -14.12
CA TYR A 34 -14.54 2.32 -15.52
C TYR A 34 -13.17 2.54 -16.18
N ASN A 35 -13.04 2.11 -17.46
CA ASN A 35 -11.83 2.28 -18.26
C ASN A 35 -10.57 1.62 -17.65
N GLU A 36 -10.60 0.29 -17.52
CA GLU A 36 -9.45 -0.51 -17.06
C GLU A 36 -8.14 -0.21 -17.83
N PRO A 37 -8.15 -0.06 -19.17
CA PRO A 37 -6.93 0.27 -19.91
C PRO A 37 -6.25 1.56 -19.45
N ALA A 38 -7.03 2.60 -19.15
CA ALA A 38 -6.47 3.87 -18.65
C ALA A 38 -5.89 3.71 -17.23
N LYS A 39 -6.56 2.95 -16.34
CA LYS A 39 -6.01 2.60 -15.02
C LYS A 39 -4.70 1.86 -15.15
N ARG A 40 -4.62 0.88 -16.03
CA ARG A 40 -3.41 0.08 -16.27
C ARG A 40 -2.26 0.94 -16.82
N ALA A 41 -2.52 1.76 -17.83
CA ALA A 41 -1.51 2.66 -18.39
C ALA A 41 -0.94 3.61 -17.33
N PHE A 42 -1.80 4.22 -16.52
CA PHE A 42 -1.38 5.10 -15.42
C PHE A 42 -0.61 4.36 -14.32
N PHE A 43 -0.99 3.13 -14.03
CA PHE A 43 -0.29 2.27 -13.09
C PHE A 43 1.14 1.95 -13.57
N ASP A 44 1.29 1.57 -14.83
CA ASP A 44 2.58 1.25 -15.43
C ASP A 44 3.50 2.49 -15.52
N GLU A 45 2.92 3.67 -15.76
CA GLU A 45 3.63 4.94 -15.72
C GLU A 45 4.19 5.24 -14.32
N LEU A 46 3.38 5.03 -13.26
CA LEU A 46 3.85 5.17 -11.88
C LEU A 46 4.99 4.20 -11.56
N ILE A 47 4.86 2.92 -11.94
CA ILE A 47 5.91 1.92 -11.72
C ILE A 47 7.19 2.31 -12.47
N ALA A 48 7.08 2.85 -13.68
CA ALA A 48 8.24 3.33 -14.44
C ALA A 48 9.02 4.43 -13.72
N ASN A 49 8.35 5.29 -12.97
CA ASN A 49 9.00 6.34 -12.19
C ASN A 49 9.61 5.84 -10.88
N TYR A 50 9.12 4.72 -10.32
CA TYR A 50 9.73 4.10 -9.14
C TYR A 50 10.93 3.22 -9.45
N VAL A 51 11.00 2.67 -10.67
CA VAL A 51 12.09 1.80 -11.11
C VAL A 51 12.70 2.39 -12.38
N THR A 52 13.83 3.05 -12.23
CA THR A 52 14.58 3.67 -13.33
C THR A 52 15.65 2.73 -13.89
N GLU A 53 16.16 3.01 -15.09
CA GLU A 53 17.15 2.18 -15.78
C GLU A 53 18.46 2.01 -14.99
N ASN A 54 18.78 2.95 -14.10
CA ASN A 54 20.00 2.90 -13.28
C ASN A 54 19.89 1.94 -12.07
N VAL A 55 18.78 1.21 -11.92
CA VAL A 55 18.61 0.27 -10.81
C VAL A 55 19.50 -0.96 -11.02
N THR A 56 20.24 -1.36 -9.99
CA THR A 56 21.07 -2.57 -10.01
C THR A 56 20.25 -3.81 -9.69
N ARG A 57 20.73 -4.99 -10.12
CA ARG A 57 20.06 -6.26 -9.84
C ARG A 57 19.89 -6.52 -8.34
N ASP A 58 20.92 -6.25 -7.55
CA ASP A 58 20.94 -6.53 -6.11
C ASP A 58 20.12 -5.52 -5.28
N SER A 59 19.64 -4.44 -5.89
CA SER A 59 18.80 -3.46 -5.22
C SER A 59 17.32 -3.82 -5.34
N ILE A 60 16.56 -3.46 -4.32
CA ILE A 60 15.08 -3.44 -4.39
C ILE A 60 14.60 -2.09 -4.92
N ALA A 61 13.30 -1.93 -5.18
CA ALA A 61 12.68 -0.66 -5.58
C ALA A 61 12.67 0.34 -4.40
N ARG A 62 13.83 0.92 -4.07
CA ARG A 62 14.07 1.74 -2.85
C ARG A 62 13.16 2.96 -2.73
N PHE A 63 12.91 3.67 -3.84
CA PHE A 63 12.00 4.82 -3.82
C PHE A 63 10.57 4.41 -3.44
N LEU A 64 10.10 3.28 -3.95
CA LEU A 64 8.79 2.73 -3.58
C LEU A 64 8.76 2.35 -2.09
N VAL A 65 9.80 1.69 -1.57
CA VAL A 65 9.92 1.33 -0.15
C VAL A 65 9.84 2.59 0.73
N ASN A 66 10.59 3.64 0.39
CA ASN A 66 10.57 4.90 1.14
C ASN A 66 9.18 5.53 1.15
N ASP A 67 8.48 5.54 0.02
CA ASP A 67 7.15 6.10 -0.07
C ASP A 67 6.11 5.24 0.68
N VAL A 68 6.23 3.92 0.65
CA VAL A 68 5.37 3.02 1.45
C VAL A 68 5.55 3.27 2.95
N ILE A 69 6.79 3.44 3.42
CA ILE A 69 7.10 3.80 4.81
C ILE A 69 6.52 5.18 5.15
N ARG A 70 6.73 6.16 4.28
CA ARG A 70 6.22 7.52 4.44
C ARG A 70 4.70 7.56 4.50
N TYR A 71 4.02 6.81 3.63
CA TYR A 71 2.57 6.63 3.66
C TYR A 71 2.09 6.13 5.02
N TYR A 72 2.65 5.02 5.52
CA TYR A 72 2.22 4.44 6.79
C TYR A 72 2.50 5.36 7.98
N ARG A 73 3.64 6.05 7.99
CA ARG A 73 3.94 7.07 9.00
C ARG A 73 2.95 8.22 8.97
N THR A 74 2.60 8.72 7.78
CA THR A 74 1.65 9.82 7.61
C THR A 74 0.28 9.48 8.18
N ILE A 75 -0.28 8.32 7.85
CA ILE A 75 -1.59 7.90 8.39
C ILE A 75 -1.56 7.61 9.89
N SER A 76 -0.42 7.13 10.41
CA SER A 76 -0.25 6.90 11.85
C SER A 76 -0.20 8.21 12.62
N VAL A 77 0.53 9.21 12.13
CA VAL A 77 0.62 10.55 12.73
C VAL A 77 -0.75 11.26 12.66
N ASP A 78 -1.45 11.18 11.52
CA ASP A 78 -2.81 11.73 11.39
C ASP A 78 -3.79 11.10 12.40
N PHE A 79 -3.67 9.79 12.64
CA PHE A 79 -4.46 9.11 13.65
C PHE A 79 -4.18 9.66 15.06
N GLU A 80 -2.90 9.83 15.43
CA GLU A 80 -2.51 10.34 16.75
C GLU A 80 -2.95 11.79 16.97
N ILE A 81 -2.79 12.65 15.96
CA ILE A 81 -3.24 14.05 16.01
C ILE A 81 -4.76 14.11 16.25
N LYS A 82 -5.54 13.39 15.46
CA LYS A 82 -7.00 13.36 15.58
C LYS A 82 -7.47 12.80 16.95
N THR A 83 -6.70 11.88 17.52
CA THR A 83 -6.97 11.33 18.85
C THR A 83 -6.74 12.38 19.94
N ARG A 84 -5.61 13.11 19.88
CA ARG A 84 -5.28 14.18 20.85
C ARG A 84 -6.27 15.34 20.82
N GLU A 85 -6.74 15.70 19.62
CA GLU A 85 -7.70 16.81 19.45
C GLU A 85 -9.14 16.44 19.81
N GLY A 86 -9.40 15.24 20.32
CA GLY A 86 -10.75 14.78 20.65
C GLY A 86 -11.68 14.62 19.45
N ARG A 87 -11.16 14.73 18.22
CA ARG A 87 -11.92 14.57 16.96
C ARG A 87 -12.16 13.11 16.59
N ALA A 88 -11.56 12.19 17.32
CA ALA A 88 -11.66 10.77 17.02
C ALA A 88 -12.96 10.20 17.60
N LYS A 89 -14.04 10.25 16.83
CA LYS A 89 -15.20 9.39 17.09
C LYS A 89 -14.78 7.93 16.98
N ALA A 90 -15.19 7.07 17.95
CA ALA A 90 -14.88 5.64 17.96
C ALA A 90 -13.37 5.36 17.77
N TRP A 91 -12.57 5.66 18.80
CA TRP A 91 -11.11 5.46 18.78
C TRP A 91 -10.72 4.00 18.51
N ALA A 92 -11.35 3.04 19.19
CA ALA A 92 -10.97 1.64 19.12
C ALA A 92 -11.14 1.02 17.70
N PRO A 93 -12.28 1.17 16.98
CA PRO A 93 -12.39 0.67 15.60
C PRO A 93 -11.37 1.32 14.65
N ARG A 94 -11.04 2.59 14.84
CA ARG A 94 -10.03 3.27 14.03
C ARG A 94 -8.63 2.75 14.29
N ARG A 95 -8.29 2.51 15.55
CA ARG A 95 -7.02 1.90 15.98
C ARG A 95 -6.87 0.51 15.39
N LEU A 96 -7.91 -0.32 15.46
CA LEU A 96 -7.92 -1.66 14.89
C LEU A 96 -7.72 -1.63 13.37
N LYS A 97 -8.40 -0.74 12.65
CA LYS A 97 -8.20 -0.56 11.20
C LYS A 97 -6.77 -0.13 10.86
N LEU A 98 -6.16 0.73 11.65
CA LEU A 98 -4.77 1.15 11.45
C LEU A 98 -3.81 -0.03 11.63
N VAL A 99 -3.97 -0.79 12.73
CA VAL A 99 -3.07 -1.90 13.09
C VAL A 99 -3.22 -3.10 12.15
N PHE A 100 -4.43 -3.41 11.69
CA PHE A 100 -4.67 -4.55 10.81
C PHE A 100 -4.71 -4.14 9.33
N SER A 101 -5.76 -3.45 8.89
CA SER A 101 -5.99 -3.20 7.46
C SER A 101 -4.91 -2.31 6.84
N ARG A 102 -4.57 -1.17 7.45
CA ARG A 102 -3.56 -0.26 6.91
C ARG A 102 -2.16 -0.85 6.98
N LYS A 103 -1.89 -1.64 8.02
CA LYS A 103 -0.62 -2.34 8.15
C LYS A 103 -0.48 -3.47 7.11
N MET A 104 -1.57 -4.14 6.75
CA MET A 104 -1.56 -5.13 5.66
C MET A 104 -1.20 -4.48 4.32
N LEU A 105 -1.78 -3.32 3.99
CA LEU A 105 -1.41 -2.58 2.79
C LEU A 105 0.07 -2.19 2.79
N TYR A 106 0.55 -1.66 3.91
CA TYR A 106 1.96 -1.33 4.11
C TYR A 106 2.87 -2.54 3.85
N PHE A 107 2.62 -3.67 4.51
CA PHE A 107 3.41 -4.88 4.31
C PHE A 107 3.31 -5.39 2.88
N GLY A 108 2.14 -5.37 2.27
CA GLY A 108 1.95 -5.76 0.87
C GLY A 108 2.81 -4.94 -0.09
N GLY A 109 2.98 -3.64 0.17
CA GLY A 109 3.88 -2.78 -0.60
C GLY A 109 5.36 -3.10 -0.39
N ILE A 110 5.78 -3.29 0.88
CA ILE A 110 7.15 -3.66 1.22
C ILE A 110 7.53 -5.01 0.60
N ILE A 111 6.66 -6.01 0.70
CA ILE A 111 6.88 -7.35 0.15
C ILE A 111 7.00 -7.29 -1.38
N ALA A 112 6.09 -6.58 -2.05
CA ALA A 112 6.17 -6.42 -3.51
C ALA A 112 7.50 -5.78 -3.94
N ALA A 113 7.99 -4.79 -3.20
CA ALA A 113 9.29 -4.19 -3.47
C ALA A 113 10.46 -5.15 -3.17
N ALA A 114 10.38 -5.94 -2.09
CA ALA A 114 11.41 -6.94 -1.75
C ALA A 114 11.54 -8.03 -2.81
N GLU A 115 10.41 -8.50 -3.37
CA GLU A 115 10.38 -9.50 -4.45
C GLU A 115 11.03 -9.02 -5.76
N THR A 116 11.41 -7.74 -5.86
CA THR A 116 12.19 -7.24 -7.00
C THR A 116 13.69 -7.55 -6.92
N ALA A 117 14.19 -8.05 -5.79
CA ALA A 117 15.60 -8.41 -5.64
C ALA A 117 16.01 -9.46 -6.67
N GLY A 118 17.20 -9.33 -7.24
CA GLY A 118 17.75 -10.25 -8.24
C GLY A 118 17.27 -10.02 -9.68
N PHE A 119 16.23 -9.22 -9.91
CA PHE A 119 15.77 -8.87 -11.27
C PHE A 119 16.53 -7.67 -11.84
N ASP A 120 16.65 -7.64 -13.15
CA ASP A 120 17.07 -6.44 -13.87
C ASP A 120 15.93 -5.38 -13.93
N TYR A 121 16.18 -4.26 -14.55
CA TYR A 121 15.23 -3.16 -14.70
C TYR A 121 13.85 -3.61 -15.22
N VAL A 122 13.84 -4.38 -16.32
CA VAL A 122 12.59 -4.84 -16.95
C VAL A 122 11.86 -5.82 -16.03
N GLY A 123 12.59 -6.78 -15.45
CA GLY A 123 12.04 -7.76 -14.54
C GLY A 123 11.49 -7.14 -13.26
N LYS A 124 12.13 -6.11 -12.69
CA LYS A 124 11.63 -5.39 -11.52
C LYS A 124 10.29 -4.70 -11.80
N ARG A 125 10.16 -4.03 -12.94
CA ARG A 125 8.90 -3.38 -13.35
C ARG A 125 7.78 -4.40 -13.54
N ALA A 126 8.08 -5.49 -14.24
CA ALA A 126 7.12 -6.58 -14.46
C ALA A 126 6.67 -7.19 -13.13
N LYS A 127 7.62 -7.47 -12.22
CA LYS A 127 7.31 -8.06 -10.91
C LYS A 127 6.49 -7.14 -10.02
N LEU A 128 6.78 -5.85 -10.00
CA LEU A 128 5.95 -4.86 -9.29
C LEU A 128 4.55 -4.75 -9.89
N SER A 129 4.45 -4.68 -11.23
CA SER A 129 3.15 -4.61 -11.91
C SER A 129 2.31 -5.86 -11.63
N GLU A 130 2.92 -7.06 -11.68
CA GLU A 130 2.27 -8.31 -11.29
C GLU A 130 1.71 -8.26 -9.87
N LEU A 131 2.57 -8.00 -8.89
CA LEU A 131 2.21 -8.13 -7.48
C LEU A 131 1.28 -7.01 -6.99
N LEU A 132 1.52 -5.76 -7.39
CA LEU A 132 0.73 -4.63 -6.89
C LEU A 132 -0.68 -4.55 -7.50
N GLN A 133 -0.92 -5.18 -8.65
CA GLN A 133 -2.27 -5.33 -9.21
C GLN A 133 -3.10 -6.43 -8.53
N LEU A 134 -2.48 -7.32 -7.76
CA LEU A 134 -3.21 -8.30 -6.98
C LEU A 134 -3.89 -7.67 -5.76
N PRO A 135 -5.09 -8.13 -5.37
CA PRO A 135 -5.68 -7.79 -4.08
C PRO A 135 -4.70 -8.05 -2.93
N PRO A 136 -4.72 -7.25 -1.84
CA PRO A 136 -3.72 -7.35 -0.77
C PRO A 136 -3.56 -8.76 -0.17
N ILE A 137 -4.66 -9.48 0.04
CA ILE A 137 -4.62 -10.86 0.55
C ILE A 137 -3.98 -11.80 -0.46
N THR A 138 -4.42 -11.74 -1.73
CA THR A 138 -3.89 -12.57 -2.81
C THR A 138 -2.39 -12.32 -3.01
N ARG A 139 -1.94 -11.07 -2.89
CA ARG A 139 -0.51 -10.71 -2.95
C ARG A 139 0.31 -11.45 -1.90
N LEU A 140 -0.18 -11.49 -0.65
CA LEU A 140 0.50 -12.23 0.43
C LEU A 140 0.52 -13.74 0.16
N GLN A 141 -0.59 -14.30 -0.29
CA GLN A 141 -0.67 -15.72 -0.65
C GLN A 141 0.27 -16.08 -1.80
N THR A 142 0.37 -15.23 -2.82
CA THR A 142 1.25 -15.43 -3.98
C THR A 142 2.72 -15.49 -3.56
N VAL A 143 3.14 -14.63 -2.61
CA VAL A 143 4.54 -14.55 -2.19
C VAL A 143 4.89 -15.62 -1.16
N PHE A 144 4.04 -15.87 -0.18
CA PHE A 144 4.36 -16.73 0.96
C PHE A 144 3.75 -18.13 0.88
N GLY A 145 2.82 -18.37 -0.06
CA GLY A 145 2.12 -19.65 -0.14
C GLY A 145 1.47 -20.04 1.18
N ASP A 146 1.62 -21.30 1.58
CA ASP A 146 1.04 -21.84 2.81
C ASP A 146 1.54 -21.15 4.09
N LYS A 147 2.71 -20.51 4.06
CA LYS A 147 3.23 -19.75 5.21
C LYS A 147 2.38 -18.54 5.57
N SER A 148 1.52 -18.08 4.65
CA SER A 148 0.60 -16.97 4.90
C SER A 148 -0.65 -17.39 5.69
N LEU A 149 -1.00 -18.69 5.75
CA LEU A 149 -2.28 -19.18 6.27
C LEU A 149 -2.57 -18.71 7.69
N ALA A 150 -1.63 -18.88 8.62
CA ALA A 150 -1.82 -18.46 10.01
C ALA A 150 -2.09 -16.95 10.15
N ALA A 151 -1.40 -16.12 9.35
CA ALA A 151 -1.62 -14.68 9.35
C ALA A 151 -2.98 -14.30 8.74
N LEU A 152 -3.42 -15.03 7.72
CA LEU A 152 -4.71 -14.82 7.07
C LEU A 152 -5.88 -15.27 7.95
N GLU A 153 -5.74 -16.36 8.71
CA GLU A 153 -6.72 -16.81 9.71
C GLU A 153 -6.91 -15.73 10.81
N LEU A 154 -5.81 -15.15 11.30
CA LEU A 154 -5.89 -14.05 12.26
C LEU A 154 -6.56 -12.81 11.66
N TYR A 155 -6.33 -12.53 10.38
CA TYR A 155 -6.95 -11.41 9.69
C TYR A 155 -8.45 -11.65 9.45
N ASP A 156 -8.85 -12.86 9.10
CA ASP A 156 -10.25 -13.25 8.96
C ASP A 156 -10.99 -13.14 10.30
N HIS A 157 -10.38 -13.64 11.38
CA HIS A 157 -10.91 -13.44 12.74
C HIS A 157 -11.09 -11.96 13.07
N PHE A 158 -10.12 -11.12 12.76
CA PHE A 158 -10.24 -9.66 12.91
C PHE A 158 -11.43 -9.09 12.14
N LEU A 159 -11.59 -9.47 10.86
CA LEU A 159 -12.70 -8.98 10.03
C LEU A 159 -14.05 -9.44 10.57
N SER A 160 -14.17 -10.69 10.99
CA SER A 160 -15.39 -11.26 11.60
C SER A 160 -15.80 -10.47 12.85
N ARG A 161 -14.83 -10.16 13.73
CA ARG A 161 -15.07 -9.34 14.95
C ARG A 161 -15.45 -7.90 14.59
N LEU A 162 -14.81 -7.31 13.60
CA LEU A 162 -15.10 -5.94 13.18
C LEU A 162 -16.49 -5.82 12.54
N ASN A 163 -16.99 -6.89 11.90
CA ASN A 163 -18.30 -6.92 11.27
C ASN A 163 -19.44 -7.24 12.23
N ASP A 164 -19.14 -7.72 13.44
CA ASP A 164 -20.14 -8.00 14.47
C ASP A 164 -20.69 -6.69 15.05
N PRO A 165 -22.01 -6.40 14.93
CA PRO A 165 -22.61 -5.17 15.42
C PRO A 165 -22.49 -4.99 16.94
N GLU A 166 -22.61 -6.08 17.73
CA GLU A 166 -22.52 -6.02 19.19
C GLU A 166 -21.11 -5.67 19.63
N ILE A 167 -20.11 -6.28 18.98
CA ILE A 167 -18.69 -5.97 19.27
C ILE A 167 -18.39 -4.52 18.88
N ARG A 168 -18.86 -4.06 17.72
CA ARG A 168 -18.65 -2.67 17.28
C ARG A 168 -19.25 -1.62 18.20
N GLN A 169 -20.36 -1.94 18.88
CA GLN A 169 -20.98 -1.03 19.84
C GLN A 169 -20.20 -0.95 21.16
N ARG A 170 -19.43 -1.98 21.50
CA ARG A 170 -18.60 -2.04 22.71
C ARG A 170 -17.19 -1.46 22.53
N LEU A 171 -16.78 -1.23 21.28
CA LEU A 171 -15.48 -0.65 20.91
C LEU A 171 -15.52 0.88 20.94
#